data_657e39da8f9952a42287be174d924718
#
_entry.id   657e39da8f9952a42287be174d924718
#
_cell.length_a   1.000
_cell.length_b   1.000
_cell.length_c   1.000
_cell.angle_alpha   90.00
_cell.angle_beta   90.00
_cell.angle_gamma   90.00
#
_symmetry.space_group_name_H-M   'P 1'
#
loop_
_entity.id
_entity.type
_entity.pdbx_description
1 polymer ?
#
loop_
_entity_poly.entity_id
_entity_poly.type
_entity_poly.pdbx_seq_one_letter_code
_entity_poly.pdbx_strand_id
1 'polypeptide(L)'
;MYKLIIVEDEEIIRKGLINTIDWLSMGFIVIGEAEDGEEGLRLIRELEPDLVITDIKMPFLNGLDMLEKAKNTRSFESIILTSYGEFDYAKKAISVGVSDYILKPVNEKELFDIVSKIKKKIDEVKIYEDIKCHTEKKEKIELANLKIYIDSNEVNTYVKYAINKIKEEYNERLSIESLADELGVSPSYLSRKFKQETSYTFLDMLNKYRVQKAVELMMKEKDKYRVYEIADIVGFGDYKNFSLVFKKYTNFSPKDFMKANSVIFK
;
A
#
# COMPACT_ATOMS: atom_id res chain seq x y z
N MET A 1 14.53 2.41 -2.32
CA MET A 1 15.29 3.00 -1.20
C MET A 1 14.53 4.22 -0.73
N TYR A 2 14.49 4.44 0.59
CA TYR A 2 13.78 5.55 1.20
C TYR A 2 14.71 6.75 1.39
N LYS A 3 14.15 7.95 1.26
CA LYS A 3 14.87 9.22 1.35
C LYS A 3 14.97 9.67 2.81
N LEU A 4 16.16 9.98 3.28
CA LEU A 4 16.45 10.46 4.64
C LEU A 4 17.04 11.86 4.61
N ILE A 5 16.57 12.76 5.48
CA ILE A 5 17.20 14.04 5.79
C ILE A 5 17.64 14.03 7.26
N ILE A 6 18.83 14.56 7.54
CA ILE A 6 19.38 14.74 8.88
C ILE A 6 19.52 16.23 9.14
N VAL A 7 18.95 16.70 10.27
CA VAL A 7 18.97 18.10 10.70
C VAL A 7 19.59 18.17 12.10
N GLU A 8 20.76 18.79 12.21
CA GLU A 8 21.56 18.82 13.44
C GLU A 8 22.51 20.01 13.36
N ASP A 9 22.51 20.89 14.35
CA ASP A 9 23.35 22.10 14.36
C ASP A 9 24.83 21.79 14.65
N GLU A 10 25.12 20.77 15.44
CA GLU A 10 26.48 20.35 15.69
C GLU A 10 27.07 19.57 14.51
N GLU A 11 27.99 20.20 13.75
CA GLU A 11 28.59 19.61 12.55
C GLU A 11 29.22 18.22 12.81
N ILE A 12 29.90 18.05 13.93
CA ILE A 12 30.54 16.78 14.29
C ILE A 12 29.51 15.66 14.45
N ILE A 13 28.39 15.93 15.12
CA ILE A 13 27.31 14.97 15.31
C ILE A 13 26.62 14.70 13.98
N ARG A 14 26.31 15.75 13.20
CA ARG A 14 25.67 15.62 11.87
C ARG A 14 26.51 14.78 10.93
N LYS A 15 27.80 15.07 10.79
CA LYS A 15 28.71 14.29 9.94
C LYS A 15 28.94 12.88 10.49
N GLY A 16 28.97 12.70 11.80
CA GLY A 16 28.98 11.39 12.44
C GLY A 16 27.79 10.54 12.00
N LEU A 17 26.57 11.03 12.18
CA LEU A 17 25.33 10.34 11.76
C LEU A 17 25.32 9.98 10.28
N ILE A 18 25.82 10.86 9.42
CA ILE A 18 25.84 10.63 7.96
C ILE A 18 26.86 9.57 7.57
N ASN A 19 28.08 9.64 8.13
CA ASN A 19 29.22 8.90 7.59
C ASN A 19 29.52 7.60 8.35
N THR A 20 29.09 7.44 9.62
CA THR A 20 29.40 6.24 10.40
C THR A 20 28.27 5.20 10.36
N ILE A 21 27.05 5.61 10.04
CA ILE A 21 25.90 4.71 10.03
C ILE A 21 25.68 4.18 8.62
N ASP A 22 25.53 2.86 8.50
CA ASP A 22 25.21 2.20 7.21
C ASP A 22 23.71 2.30 6.88
N TRP A 23 23.30 3.50 6.45
CA TRP A 23 21.93 3.78 6.04
C TRP A 23 21.47 2.92 4.88
N LEU A 24 22.41 2.55 3.98
CA LEU A 24 22.10 1.75 2.80
C LEU A 24 21.62 0.34 3.19
N SER A 25 22.28 -0.28 4.18
CA SER A 25 21.85 -1.60 4.68
C SER A 25 20.47 -1.56 5.32
N MET A 26 20.09 -0.43 5.93
CA MET A 26 18.76 -0.19 6.49
C MET A 26 17.70 0.13 5.41
N GLY A 27 18.12 0.34 4.15
CA GLY A 27 17.24 0.67 3.02
C GLY A 27 16.95 2.16 2.87
N PHE A 28 17.75 3.03 3.48
CA PHE A 28 17.67 4.49 3.39
C PHE A 28 18.85 5.06 2.62
N ILE A 29 18.67 6.24 2.04
CA ILE A 29 19.72 7.07 1.46
C ILE A 29 19.59 8.48 2.01
N VAL A 30 20.68 9.03 2.54
CA VAL A 30 20.74 10.43 2.97
C VAL A 30 20.77 11.32 1.73
N ILE A 31 19.71 12.12 1.55
CA ILE A 31 19.55 13.00 0.38
C ILE A 31 19.77 14.48 0.72
N GLY A 32 19.87 14.83 2.00
CA GLY A 32 20.09 16.16 2.47
C GLY A 32 20.51 16.21 3.93
N GLU A 33 21.24 17.26 4.27
CA GLU A 33 21.61 17.63 5.64
C GLU A 33 21.34 19.12 5.84
N ALA A 34 20.99 19.51 7.06
CA ALA A 34 20.78 20.90 7.44
C ALA A 34 21.38 21.19 8.81
N GLU A 35 21.82 22.42 9.02
CA GLU A 35 22.43 22.88 10.29
C GLU A 35 21.44 23.65 11.21
N ASP A 36 20.23 23.91 10.70
CA ASP A 36 19.17 24.53 11.49
C ASP A 36 17.78 24.12 10.99
N GLY A 37 16.75 24.49 11.74
CA GLY A 37 15.38 24.12 11.40
C GLY A 37 14.77 24.88 10.24
N GLU A 38 15.27 26.06 9.85
CA GLU A 38 14.78 26.79 8.68
C GLU A 38 15.27 26.13 7.40
N GLU A 39 16.55 25.82 7.35
CA GLU A 39 17.13 25.05 6.24
C GLU A 39 16.51 23.65 6.17
N GLY A 40 16.35 22.97 7.31
CA GLY A 40 15.67 21.67 7.40
C GLY A 40 14.25 21.73 6.82
N LEU A 41 13.46 22.73 7.17
CA LEU A 41 12.11 22.93 6.63
C LEU A 41 12.09 23.13 5.11
N ARG A 42 13.06 23.90 4.58
CA ARG A 42 13.25 24.12 3.13
C ARG A 42 13.56 22.80 2.43
N LEU A 43 14.55 22.06 2.92
CA LEU A 43 14.95 20.77 2.34
C LEU A 43 13.82 19.72 2.40
N ILE A 44 13.04 19.67 3.48
CA ILE A 44 11.90 18.76 3.58
C ILE A 44 10.88 19.03 2.47
N ARG A 45 10.61 20.30 2.17
CA ARG A 45 9.67 20.71 1.11
C ARG A 45 10.19 20.42 -0.30
N GLU A 46 11.51 20.63 -0.54
CA GLU A 46 12.13 20.47 -1.85
C GLU A 46 12.42 19.00 -2.20
N LEU A 47 12.94 18.22 -1.25
CA LEU A 47 13.44 16.88 -1.50
C LEU A 47 12.43 15.77 -1.20
N GLU A 48 11.39 16.11 -0.44
CA GLU A 48 10.31 15.19 -0.09
C GLU A 48 10.82 13.87 0.54
N PRO A 49 11.38 13.92 1.76
CA PRO A 49 11.91 12.74 2.42
C PRO A 49 10.81 11.78 2.90
N ASP A 50 11.19 10.52 3.09
CA ASP A 50 10.36 9.52 3.76
C ASP A 50 10.61 9.51 5.28
N LEU A 51 11.83 9.89 5.72
CA LEU A 51 12.25 9.98 7.11
C LEU A 51 13.07 11.25 7.35
N VAL A 52 12.82 11.92 8.48
CA VAL A 52 13.61 13.04 8.97
C VAL A 52 14.15 12.69 10.36
N ILE A 53 15.45 12.84 10.57
CA ILE A 53 16.09 12.76 11.87
C ILE A 53 16.54 14.17 12.26
N THR A 54 16.09 14.68 13.40
CA THR A 54 16.36 16.06 13.81
C THR A 54 16.71 16.17 15.30
N ASP A 55 17.62 17.09 15.64
CA ASP A 55 17.73 17.56 17.01
C ASP A 55 16.52 18.44 17.37
N ILE A 56 16.25 18.60 18.65
CA ILE A 56 15.24 19.52 19.17
C ILE A 56 15.75 20.94 19.18
N LYS A 57 16.92 21.16 19.79
CA LYS A 57 17.47 22.49 20.04
C LYS A 57 18.43 22.90 18.95
N MET A 58 17.93 23.73 18.06
CA MET A 58 18.71 24.30 16.96
C MET A 58 18.46 25.82 16.86
N PRO A 59 19.39 26.58 16.29
CA PRO A 59 19.21 28.00 16.00
C PRO A 59 17.99 28.26 15.11
N PHE A 60 17.46 29.47 15.17
CA PHE A 60 16.37 30.03 14.37
C PHE A 60 15.05 29.28 14.53
N LEU A 61 14.96 28.01 14.17
CA LEU A 61 13.76 27.18 14.28
C LEU A 61 14.11 25.85 14.93
N ASN A 62 13.51 25.54 16.08
CA ASN A 62 13.74 24.26 16.75
C ASN A 62 13.13 23.09 15.95
N GLY A 63 13.64 21.87 16.18
CA GLY A 63 13.25 20.68 15.42
C GLY A 63 11.75 20.33 15.52
N LEU A 64 11.12 20.52 16.68
CA LEU A 64 9.68 20.26 16.86
C LEU A 64 8.81 21.23 16.09
N ASP A 65 9.13 22.53 16.12
CA ASP A 65 8.40 23.55 15.36
C ASP A 65 8.61 23.38 13.84
N MET A 66 9.81 22.96 13.44
CA MET A 66 10.11 22.58 12.07
C MET A 66 9.23 21.41 11.59
N LEU A 67 9.18 20.33 12.36
CA LEU A 67 8.38 19.15 12.06
C LEU A 67 6.88 19.48 12.02
N GLU A 68 6.37 20.27 12.95
CA GLU A 68 4.98 20.72 12.98
C GLU A 68 4.59 21.47 11.69
N LYS A 69 5.42 22.45 11.29
CA LYS A 69 5.22 23.21 10.05
C LYS A 69 5.31 22.31 8.79
N ALA A 70 6.24 21.36 8.78
CA ALA A 70 6.42 20.46 7.65
C ALA A 70 5.28 19.44 7.52
N LYS A 71 4.83 18.83 8.63
CA LYS A 71 3.76 17.82 8.64
C LYS A 71 2.37 18.38 8.26
N ASN A 72 2.15 19.69 8.42
CA ASN A 72 0.94 20.35 7.91
C ASN A 72 0.83 20.31 6.38
N THR A 73 1.92 20.10 5.68
CA THR A 73 1.95 20.10 4.20
C THR A 73 2.14 18.72 3.62
N ARG A 74 2.73 17.77 4.36
CA ARG A 74 3.07 16.43 3.88
C ARG A 74 3.24 15.45 5.03
N SER A 75 2.93 14.17 4.78
CA SER A 75 3.19 13.06 5.70
C SER A 75 4.59 12.47 5.46
N PHE A 76 5.35 12.31 6.52
CA PHE A 76 6.63 11.60 6.60
C PHE A 76 6.88 11.14 8.03
N GLU A 77 7.76 10.16 8.21
CA GLU A 77 8.15 9.70 9.54
C GLU A 77 9.28 10.58 10.10
N SER A 78 9.36 10.70 11.44
CA SER A 78 10.37 11.54 12.07
C SER A 78 10.91 10.92 13.36
N ILE A 79 12.23 11.04 13.56
CA ILE A 79 12.94 10.68 14.79
C ILE A 79 13.54 11.96 15.37
N ILE A 80 13.38 12.14 16.67
CA ILE A 80 14.01 13.22 17.39
C ILE A 80 15.24 12.70 18.11
N LEU A 81 16.35 13.45 17.99
CA LEU A 81 17.52 13.31 18.84
C LEU A 81 17.37 14.28 20.02
N THR A 82 17.60 13.83 21.25
CA THR A 82 17.36 14.64 22.44
C THR A 82 18.44 14.38 23.50
N SER A 83 18.78 15.43 24.25
CA SER A 83 19.70 15.34 25.42
C SER A 83 18.93 15.09 26.72
N TYR A 84 19.58 14.55 27.74
CA TYR A 84 19.00 14.33 29.06
C TYR A 84 18.41 15.65 29.62
N GLY A 85 17.15 15.60 30.10
CA GLY A 85 16.48 16.74 30.73
C GLY A 85 15.43 17.45 29.88
N GLU A 86 15.13 16.97 28.67
CA GLU A 86 14.19 17.59 27.75
C GLU A 86 12.78 17.00 27.84
N PHE A 87 12.37 16.51 29.01
CA PHE A 87 11.06 15.88 29.23
C PHE A 87 9.88 16.80 28.89
N ASP A 88 10.04 18.11 28.98
CA ASP A 88 9.01 19.07 28.62
C ASP A 88 8.64 19.06 27.12
N TYR A 89 9.55 18.59 26.26
CA TYR A 89 9.31 18.46 24.83
C TYR A 89 8.59 17.16 24.45
N ALA A 90 8.53 16.16 25.33
CA ALA A 90 7.86 14.88 25.06
C ALA A 90 6.37 15.06 24.74
N LYS A 91 5.68 15.95 25.47
CA LYS A 91 4.27 16.27 25.25
C LYS A 91 4.04 16.90 23.85
N LYS A 92 4.94 17.79 23.45
CA LYS A 92 4.88 18.42 22.13
C LYS A 92 5.23 17.43 21.00
N ALA A 93 6.22 16.56 21.22
CA ALA A 93 6.59 15.51 20.29
C ALA A 93 5.40 14.59 19.97
N ILE A 94 4.62 14.20 21.00
CA ILE A 94 3.39 13.41 20.81
C ILE A 94 2.36 14.17 19.97
N SER A 95 2.14 15.47 20.26
CA SER A 95 1.15 16.27 19.51
C SER A 95 1.54 16.51 18.05
N VAL A 96 2.85 16.58 17.76
CA VAL A 96 3.40 16.70 16.39
C VAL A 96 3.40 15.35 15.66
N GLY A 97 3.14 14.24 16.37
CA GLY A 97 3.14 12.90 15.77
C GLY A 97 4.54 12.45 15.37
N VAL A 98 5.53 12.65 16.25
CA VAL A 98 6.89 12.13 16.07
C VAL A 98 6.85 10.61 16.20
N SER A 99 7.58 9.91 15.33
CA SER A 99 7.53 8.45 15.27
C SER A 99 8.27 7.78 16.41
N ASP A 100 9.43 8.35 16.79
CA ASP A 100 10.23 7.88 17.92
C ASP A 100 11.25 8.97 18.35
N TYR A 101 11.94 8.74 19.45
CA TYR A 101 13.02 9.61 19.95
C TYR A 101 14.23 8.78 20.40
N ILE A 102 15.42 9.35 20.32
CA ILE A 102 16.69 8.72 20.70
C ILE A 102 17.47 9.69 21.60
N LEU A 103 17.97 9.18 22.71
CA LEU A 103 18.82 9.95 23.61
C LEU A 103 20.24 10.05 23.05
N LYS A 104 20.82 11.26 23.09
CA LYS A 104 22.25 11.47 22.83
C LYS A 104 23.10 11.02 24.05
N PRO A 105 24.21 10.30 23.85
CA PRO A 105 24.83 9.93 22.57
C PRO A 105 24.07 8.82 21.89
N VAL A 106 23.91 8.93 20.55
CA VAL A 106 23.14 8.00 19.71
C VAL A 106 23.76 6.60 19.77
N ASN A 107 22.99 5.62 20.22
CA ASN A 107 23.36 4.22 20.18
C ASN A 107 22.95 3.62 18.82
N GLU A 108 23.93 3.09 18.07
CA GLU A 108 23.69 2.54 16.72
C GLU A 108 22.67 1.40 16.73
N LYS A 109 22.67 0.54 17.74
CA LYS A 109 21.73 -0.59 17.83
C LYS A 109 20.30 -0.10 18.06
N GLU A 110 20.11 0.88 18.97
CA GLU A 110 18.81 1.49 19.24
C GLU A 110 18.28 2.20 18.01
N LEU A 111 19.14 2.96 17.32
CA LEU A 111 18.81 3.63 16.06
C LEU A 111 18.39 2.61 14.99
N PHE A 112 19.14 1.51 14.84
CA PHE A 112 18.81 0.44 13.90
C PHE A 112 17.44 -0.18 14.17
N ASP A 113 17.13 -0.47 15.43
CA ASP A 113 15.83 -1.06 15.83
C ASP A 113 14.67 -0.11 15.54
N ILE A 114 14.84 1.18 15.84
CA ILE A 114 13.82 2.21 15.58
C ILE A 114 13.61 2.41 14.06
N VAL A 115 14.68 2.60 13.30
CA VAL A 115 14.64 2.78 11.85
C VAL A 115 14.02 1.56 11.15
N SER A 116 14.30 0.35 11.63
CA SER A 116 13.71 -0.89 11.12
C SER A 116 12.19 -0.94 11.36
N LYS A 117 11.70 -0.47 12.49
CA LYS A 117 10.26 -0.35 12.78
C LYS A 117 9.60 0.70 11.87
N ILE A 118 10.25 1.86 11.72
CA ILE A 118 9.77 2.94 10.85
C ILE A 118 9.72 2.49 9.40
N LYS A 119 10.74 1.79 8.92
CA LYS A 119 10.75 1.23 7.57
C LYS A 119 9.55 0.34 7.31
N LYS A 120 9.24 -0.58 8.24
CA LYS A 120 8.05 -1.45 8.11
C LYS A 120 6.77 -0.63 8.00
N LYS A 121 6.64 0.44 8.79
CA LYS A 121 5.49 1.34 8.73
C LYS A 121 5.39 2.06 7.38
N ILE A 122 6.52 2.58 6.86
CA ILE A 122 6.56 3.21 5.54
C ILE A 122 6.21 2.20 4.43
N ASP A 123 6.75 0.96 4.50
CA ASP A 123 6.44 -0.12 3.56
C ASP A 123 4.92 -0.41 3.55
N GLU A 124 4.29 -0.50 4.73
CA GLU A 124 2.86 -0.74 4.87
C GLU A 124 2.01 0.39 4.28
N VAL A 125 2.39 1.65 4.52
CA VAL A 125 1.68 2.83 3.97
C VAL A 125 1.81 2.88 2.44
N LYS A 126 3.01 2.65 1.88
CA LYS A 126 3.22 2.63 0.43
C LYS A 126 2.45 1.50 -0.26
N ILE A 127 2.48 0.31 0.32
CA ILE A 127 1.67 -0.82 -0.15
C ILE A 127 0.19 -0.41 -0.22
N TYR A 128 -0.30 0.30 0.79
CA TYR A 128 -1.68 0.77 0.81
C TYR A 128 -1.99 1.82 -0.26
N GLU A 129 -1.13 2.82 -0.41
CA GLU A 129 -1.29 3.86 -1.44
C GLU A 129 -1.27 3.25 -2.84
N ASP A 130 -0.38 2.28 -3.09
CA ASP A 130 -0.34 1.52 -4.33
C ASP A 130 -1.61 0.70 -4.54
N ILE A 131 -2.10 0.02 -3.50
CA ILE A 131 -3.37 -0.72 -3.54
C ILE A 131 -4.53 0.23 -3.84
N LYS A 132 -4.63 1.35 -3.12
CA LYS A 132 -5.69 2.34 -3.30
C LYS A 132 -5.66 2.94 -4.70
N CYS A 133 -4.49 3.35 -5.18
CA CYS A 133 -4.32 3.88 -6.53
C CYS A 133 -4.69 2.85 -7.60
N HIS A 134 -4.30 1.58 -7.42
CA HIS A 134 -4.66 0.50 -8.35
C HIS A 134 -6.15 0.15 -8.28
N THR A 135 -6.75 0.16 -7.09
CA THR A 135 -8.17 -0.15 -6.90
C THR A 135 -9.05 0.97 -7.47
N GLU A 136 -8.73 2.23 -7.18
CA GLU A 136 -9.49 3.38 -7.69
C GLU A 136 -9.39 3.52 -9.22
N LYS A 137 -8.22 3.24 -9.81
CA LYS A 137 -8.05 3.21 -11.27
C LYS A 137 -8.71 2.01 -11.93
N LYS A 138 -8.64 0.81 -11.31
CA LYS A 138 -9.25 -0.41 -11.84
C LYS A 138 -10.77 -0.44 -11.65
N GLU A 139 -11.31 -0.03 -10.50
CA GLU A 139 -12.77 0.02 -10.30
C GLU A 139 -13.48 0.87 -11.35
N LYS A 140 -12.91 2.01 -11.75
CA LYS A 140 -13.49 2.83 -12.84
C LYS A 140 -13.43 2.15 -14.22
N ILE A 141 -12.39 1.34 -14.46
CA ILE A 141 -12.19 0.72 -15.78
C ILE A 141 -12.92 -0.62 -15.91
N GLU A 142 -12.99 -1.43 -14.84
CA GLU A 142 -13.49 -2.82 -14.94
C GLU A 142 -14.98 -2.97 -14.66
N LEU A 143 -15.55 -2.24 -13.74
CA LEU A 143 -17.01 -2.16 -13.55
C LEU A 143 -17.70 -1.51 -14.76
N ALA A 144 -17.06 -0.52 -15.37
CA ALA A 144 -17.52 0.05 -16.63
C ALA A 144 -17.48 -0.97 -17.77
N ASN A 145 -16.43 -1.80 -17.87
CA ASN A 145 -16.28 -2.77 -18.95
C ASN A 145 -17.34 -3.89 -18.91
N LEU A 146 -17.67 -4.46 -17.75
CA LEU A 146 -18.72 -5.48 -17.67
C LEU A 146 -20.11 -4.91 -18.00
N LYS A 147 -20.42 -3.68 -17.60
CA LYS A 147 -21.64 -2.98 -18.00
C LYS A 147 -21.68 -2.71 -19.52
N ILE A 148 -20.57 -2.29 -20.10
CA ILE A 148 -20.46 -2.03 -21.55
C ILE A 148 -20.83 -3.28 -22.36
N TYR A 149 -20.37 -4.47 -21.96
CA TYR A 149 -20.69 -5.72 -22.65
C TYR A 149 -22.17 -6.13 -22.52
N ILE A 150 -22.83 -5.74 -21.43
CA ILE A 150 -24.23 -6.10 -21.17
C ILE A 150 -25.20 -5.15 -21.86
N ASP A 151 -24.88 -3.85 -21.81
CA ASP A 151 -25.73 -2.77 -22.31
C ASP A 151 -25.57 -2.56 -23.84
N SER A 152 -24.51 -3.10 -24.46
CA SER A 152 -24.31 -2.97 -25.88
C SER A 152 -25.21 -3.95 -26.68
N ASN A 153 -25.97 -3.44 -27.66
CA ASN A 153 -26.79 -4.26 -28.56
C ASN A 153 -25.96 -5.08 -29.56
N GLU A 154 -24.65 -4.87 -29.61
CA GLU A 154 -23.73 -5.51 -30.57
C GLU A 154 -23.12 -6.81 -30.05
N VAL A 155 -23.17 -7.09 -28.72
CA VAL A 155 -22.60 -8.31 -28.13
C VAL A 155 -23.52 -9.51 -28.37
N ASN A 156 -22.92 -10.61 -28.77
CA ASN A 156 -23.60 -11.88 -29.00
C ASN A 156 -24.39 -12.36 -27.77
N THR A 157 -25.60 -12.86 -27.96
CA THR A 157 -26.51 -13.29 -26.90
C THR A 157 -25.90 -14.37 -25.99
N TYR A 158 -25.12 -15.29 -26.53
CA TYR A 158 -24.44 -16.34 -25.76
C TYR A 158 -23.32 -15.74 -24.86
N VAL A 159 -22.60 -14.74 -25.36
CA VAL A 159 -21.56 -14.03 -24.58
C VAL A 159 -22.20 -13.22 -23.46
N LYS A 160 -23.31 -12.53 -23.72
CA LYS A 160 -24.09 -11.84 -22.68
C LYS A 160 -24.56 -12.78 -21.59
N TYR A 161 -25.10 -13.94 -21.99
CA TYR A 161 -25.51 -14.97 -21.03
C TYR A 161 -24.35 -15.41 -20.15
N ALA A 162 -23.19 -15.73 -20.70
CA ALA A 162 -22.02 -16.14 -19.97
C ALA A 162 -21.50 -15.04 -19.00
N ILE A 163 -21.56 -13.77 -19.41
CA ILE A 163 -21.18 -12.64 -18.53
C ILE A 163 -22.19 -12.46 -17.38
N ASN A 164 -23.49 -12.62 -17.64
CA ASN A 164 -24.50 -12.55 -16.59
C ASN A 164 -24.34 -13.70 -15.59
N LYS A 165 -24.05 -14.91 -16.05
CA LYS A 165 -23.74 -16.06 -15.18
C LYS A 165 -22.51 -15.79 -14.30
N ILE A 166 -21.45 -15.18 -14.84
CA ILE A 166 -20.31 -14.75 -14.00
C ILE A 166 -20.76 -13.79 -12.90
N LYS A 167 -21.64 -12.83 -13.18
CA LYS A 167 -22.12 -11.88 -12.16
C LYS A 167 -22.98 -12.52 -11.08
N GLU A 168 -23.85 -13.42 -11.46
CA GLU A 168 -24.85 -14.01 -10.57
C GLU A 168 -24.29 -15.19 -9.76
N GLU A 169 -23.44 -16.01 -10.41
CA GLU A 169 -23.01 -17.31 -9.88
C GLU A 169 -21.49 -17.44 -9.75
N TYR A 170 -20.72 -16.33 -9.66
CA TYR A 170 -19.25 -16.36 -9.60
C TYR A 170 -18.67 -17.22 -8.49
N ASN A 171 -19.37 -17.39 -7.38
CA ASN A 171 -18.96 -18.21 -6.24
C ASN A 171 -19.22 -19.71 -6.45
N GLU A 172 -19.93 -20.08 -7.48
CA GLU A 172 -20.25 -21.46 -7.82
C GLU A 172 -19.24 -22.07 -8.80
N ARG A 173 -19.35 -23.37 -9.06
CA ARG A 173 -18.57 -24.04 -10.09
C ARG A 173 -19.07 -23.68 -11.49
N LEU A 174 -18.47 -22.66 -12.08
CA LEU A 174 -18.75 -22.24 -13.44
C LEU A 174 -17.64 -22.68 -14.39
N SER A 175 -18.02 -23.26 -15.53
CA SER A 175 -17.09 -23.58 -16.62
C SER A 175 -17.72 -23.21 -17.98
N ILE A 176 -16.85 -23.01 -18.97
CA ILE A 176 -17.35 -22.72 -20.33
C ILE A 176 -18.07 -23.92 -20.93
N GLU A 177 -17.70 -25.14 -20.53
CA GLU A 177 -18.31 -26.38 -20.93
C GLU A 177 -19.76 -26.46 -20.42
N SER A 178 -20.00 -26.23 -19.13
CA SER A 178 -21.36 -26.25 -18.56
C SER A 178 -22.26 -25.20 -19.18
N LEU A 179 -21.75 -24.00 -19.45
CA LEU A 179 -22.51 -22.95 -20.09
C LEU A 179 -22.81 -23.24 -21.55
N ALA A 180 -21.89 -23.89 -22.28
CA ALA A 180 -22.10 -24.31 -23.63
C ALA A 180 -23.20 -25.40 -23.75
N ASP A 181 -23.21 -26.34 -22.82
CA ASP A 181 -24.25 -27.38 -22.72
C ASP A 181 -25.64 -26.75 -22.46
N GLU A 182 -25.72 -25.79 -21.50
CA GLU A 182 -26.96 -25.04 -21.22
C GLU A 182 -27.47 -24.27 -22.44
N LEU A 183 -26.57 -23.75 -23.26
CA LEU A 183 -26.91 -22.95 -24.46
C LEU A 183 -27.11 -23.79 -25.73
N GLY A 184 -26.84 -25.09 -25.65
CA GLY A 184 -26.94 -25.99 -26.82
C GLY A 184 -25.92 -25.70 -27.91
N VAL A 185 -24.72 -25.20 -27.55
CA VAL A 185 -23.62 -24.88 -28.48
C VAL A 185 -22.35 -25.65 -28.10
N SER A 186 -21.40 -25.72 -29.04
CA SER A 186 -20.11 -26.36 -28.68
C SER A 186 -19.27 -25.49 -27.78
N PRO A 187 -18.54 -26.07 -26.79
CA PRO A 187 -17.61 -25.32 -25.91
C PRO A 187 -16.56 -24.51 -26.68
N SER A 188 -16.05 -25.09 -27.77
CA SER A 188 -15.08 -24.41 -28.64
C SER A 188 -15.65 -23.16 -29.32
N TYR A 189 -16.92 -23.23 -29.74
CA TYR A 189 -17.60 -22.07 -30.32
C TYR A 189 -17.78 -20.98 -29.30
N LEU A 190 -18.33 -21.30 -28.11
CA LEU A 190 -18.59 -20.34 -27.05
C LEU A 190 -17.27 -19.71 -26.57
N SER A 191 -16.22 -20.49 -26.32
CA SER A 191 -14.91 -20.02 -25.89
C SER A 191 -14.28 -19.04 -26.89
N ARG A 192 -14.30 -19.38 -28.18
CA ARG A 192 -13.77 -18.51 -29.24
C ARG A 192 -14.59 -17.22 -29.34
N LYS A 193 -15.90 -17.30 -29.29
CA LYS A 193 -16.80 -16.14 -29.41
C LYS A 193 -16.64 -15.23 -28.21
N PHE A 194 -16.56 -15.77 -26.99
CA PHE A 194 -16.34 -15.05 -25.78
C PHE A 194 -15.02 -14.27 -25.83
N LYS A 195 -13.91 -14.92 -26.20
CA LYS A 195 -12.60 -14.28 -26.32
C LYS A 195 -12.57 -13.21 -27.42
N GLN A 196 -13.25 -13.43 -28.54
CA GLN A 196 -13.31 -12.48 -29.65
C GLN A 196 -14.01 -11.17 -29.22
N GLU A 197 -15.08 -11.25 -28.43
CA GLU A 197 -15.87 -10.08 -28.04
C GLU A 197 -15.37 -9.40 -26.76
N THR A 198 -14.78 -10.17 -25.84
CA THR A 198 -14.33 -9.63 -24.54
C THR A 198 -12.84 -9.41 -24.46
N SER A 199 -12.04 -9.94 -25.39
CA SER A 199 -10.57 -10.00 -25.36
C SER A 199 -10.00 -10.86 -24.22
N TYR A 200 -10.83 -11.50 -23.39
CA TYR A 200 -10.46 -12.37 -22.27
C TYR A 200 -10.96 -13.79 -22.48
N THR A 201 -10.26 -14.77 -21.89
CA THR A 201 -10.87 -16.10 -21.73
C THR A 201 -11.97 -16.04 -20.66
N PHE A 202 -12.93 -16.96 -20.73
CA PHE A 202 -13.98 -17.07 -19.71
C PHE A 202 -13.40 -17.23 -18.31
N LEU A 203 -12.40 -18.10 -18.15
CA LEU A 203 -11.74 -18.33 -16.86
C LEU A 203 -10.97 -17.10 -16.35
N ASP A 204 -10.31 -16.35 -17.24
CA ASP A 204 -9.64 -15.11 -16.84
C ASP A 204 -10.65 -14.06 -16.33
N MET A 205 -11.79 -13.91 -17.03
CA MET A 205 -12.84 -12.98 -16.62
C MET A 205 -13.51 -13.40 -15.31
N LEU A 206 -13.82 -14.68 -15.14
CA LEU A 206 -14.35 -15.23 -13.88
C LEU A 206 -13.38 -15.00 -12.71
N ASN A 207 -12.11 -15.34 -12.89
CA ASN A 207 -11.09 -15.16 -11.87
C ASN A 207 -10.90 -13.69 -11.49
N LYS A 208 -10.91 -12.80 -12.47
CA LYS A 208 -10.81 -11.36 -12.28
C LYS A 208 -11.98 -10.82 -11.45
N TYR A 209 -13.20 -11.26 -11.76
CA TYR A 209 -14.41 -10.90 -11.01
C TYR A 209 -14.39 -11.43 -9.57
N ARG A 210 -13.95 -12.69 -9.36
CA ARG A 210 -13.76 -13.28 -8.04
C ARG A 210 -12.75 -12.51 -7.19
N VAL A 211 -11.62 -12.10 -7.78
CA VAL A 211 -10.62 -11.28 -7.08
C VAL A 211 -11.18 -9.92 -6.72
N GLN A 212 -11.96 -9.30 -7.61
CA GLN A 212 -12.63 -8.03 -7.29
C GLN A 212 -13.59 -8.20 -6.09
N LYS A 213 -14.39 -9.26 -6.06
CA LYS A 213 -15.28 -9.56 -4.93
C LYS A 213 -14.52 -9.85 -3.63
N ALA A 214 -13.37 -10.52 -3.72
CA ALA A 214 -12.48 -10.72 -2.57
C ALA A 214 -11.95 -9.39 -2.02
N VAL A 215 -11.50 -8.49 -2.88
CA VAL A 215 -11.06 -7.13 -2.50
C VAL A 215 -12.20 -6.35 -1.83
N GLU A 216 -13.42 -6.37 -2.40
CA GLU A 216 -14.60 -5.72 -1.83
C GLU A 216 -14.90 -6.25 -0.40
N LEU A 217 -14.84 -7.58 -0.21
CA LEU A 217 -15.03 -8.21 1.11
C LEU A 217 -13.95 -7.81 2.10
N MET A 218 -12.67 -7.85 1.69
CA MET A 218 -11.54 -7.46 2.53
C MET A 218 -11.63 -6.00 2.96
N MET A 219 -12.16 -5.11 2.13
CA MET A 219 -12.33 -3.69 2.44
C MET A 219 -13.53 -3.39 3.32
N LYS A 220 -14.66 -4.06 3.10
CA LYS A 220 -15.93 -3.79 3.80
C LYS A 220 -16.03 -4.48 5.15
N GLU A 221 -15.57 -5.72 5.23
CA GLU A 221 -15.78 -6.62 6.37
C GLU A 221 -14.46 -6.92 7.07
N LYS A 222 -13.81 -5.84 7.59
CA LYS A 222 -12.52 -5.93 8.27
C LYS A 222 -12.57 -6.91 9.43
N ASP A 223 -11.53 -7.72 9.53
CA ASP A 223 -11.29 -8.69 10.61
C ASP A 223 -12.39 -9.76 10.82
N LYS A 224 -13.45 -9.76 9.99
CA LYS A 224 -14.54 -10.72 10.08
C LYS A 224 -14.18 -12.09 9.49
N TYR A 225 -13.40 -12.10 8.41
CA TYR A 225 -13.05 -13.31 7.68
C TYR A 225 -11.53 -13.48 7.59
N ARG A 226 -11.09 -14.72 7.70
CA ARG A 226 -9.70 -15.08 7.37
C ARG A 226 -9.54 -15.22 5.87
N VAL A 227 -8.31 -15.09 5.38
CA VAL A 227 -8.00 -15.12 3.92
C VAL A 227 -8.54 -16.38 3.23
N TYR A 228 -8.47 -17.54 3.88
CA TYR A 228 -8.96 -18.79 3.30
C TYR A 228 -10.50 -18.82 3.22
N GLU A 229 -11.20 -18.22 4.19
CA GLU A 229 -12.66 -18.11 4.18
C GLU A 229 -13.12 -17.19 3.03
N ILE A 230 -12.37 -16.10 2.79
CA ILE A 230 -12.64 -15.22 1.65
C ILE A 230 -12.45 -15.97 0.34
N ALA A 231 -11.39 -16.79 0.22
CA ALA A 231 -11.17 -17.62 -0.97
C ALA A 231 -12.36 -18.53 -1.25
N ASP A 232 -12.89 -19.19 -0.24
CA ASP A 232 -14.06 -20.06 -0.35
C ASP A 232 -15.34 -19.27 -0.69
N ILE A 233 -15.59 -18.13 -0.03
CA ILE A 233 -16.75 -17.27 -0.28
C ILE A 233 -16.81 -16.79 -1.72
N VAL A 234 -15.65 -16.46 -2.32
CA VAL A 234 -15.59 -15.99 -3.71
C VAL A 234 -15.41 -17.10 -4.74
N GLY A 235 -15.51 -18.37 -4.32
CA GLY A 235 -15.57 -19.52 -5.23
C GLY A 235 -14.21 -20.11 -5.65
N PHE A 236 -13.11 -19.82 -4.92
CA PHE A 236 -11.86 -20.53 -5.12
C PHE A 236 -11.84 -21.76 -4.21
N GLY A 237 -11.84 -22.94 -4.80
CA GLY A 237 -11.78 -24.21 -4.05
C GLY A 237 -10.40 -24.55 -3.49
N ASP A 238 -9.37 -23.74 -3.74
CA ASP A 238 -8.01 -23.91 -3.23
C ASP A 238 -7.35 -22.57 -2.93
N TYR A 239 -6.85 -22.44 -1.70
CA TYR A 239 -6.15 -21.24 -1.24
C TYR A 239 -4.88 -20.91 -2.03
N LYS A 240 -4.11 -21.93 -2.48
CA LYS A 240 -2.89 -21.69 -3.26
C LYS A 240 -3.22 -21.05 -4.60
N ASN A 241 -4.25 -21.58 -5.28
CA ASN A 241 -4.74 -21.02 -6.52
C ASN A 241 -5.29 -19.60 -6.31
N PHE A 242 -6.09 -19.38 -5.28
CA PHE A 242 -6.56 -18.03 -4.91
C PHE A 242 -5.38 -17.06 -4.75
N SER A 243 -4.38 -17.42 -3.96
CA SER A 243 -3.23 -16.55 -3.67
C SER A 243 -2.44 -16.19 -4.92
N LEU A 244 -2.23 -17.13 -5.84
CA LEU A 244 -1.55 -16.90 -7.12
C LEU A 244 -2.35 -15.96 -8.01
N VAL A 245 -3.65 -16.25 -8.16
CA VAL A 245 -4.56 -15.45 -9.00
C VAL A 245 -4.75 -14.04 -8.41
N PHE A 246 -4.94 -13.93 -7.11
CA PHE A 246 -5.04 -12.64 -6.42
C PHE A 246 -3.78 -11.79 -6.65
N LYS A 247 -2.58 -12.38 -6.48
CA LYS A 247 -1.32 -11.69 -6.74
C LYS A 247 -1.16 -11.29 -8.21
N LYS A 248 -1.59 -12.13 -9.16
CA LYS A 248 -1.57 -11.83 -10.60
C LYS A 248 -2.34 -10.54 -10.92
N TYR A 249 -3.51 -10.32 -10.30
CA TYR A 249 -4.38 -9.19 -10.61
C TYR A 249 -4.18 -7.96 -9.72
N THR A 250 -3.67 -8.14 -8.49
CA THR A 250 -3.49 -7.06 -7.52
C THR A 250 -2.04 -6.66 -7.30
N ASN A 251 -1.08 -7.49 -7.72
CA ASN A 251 0.36 -7.44 -7.44
C ASN A 251 0.73 -7.72 -5.96
N PHE A 252 -0.25 -7.97 -5.08
CA PHE A 252 -0.07 -8.23 -3.65
C PHE A 252 -0.52 -9.63 -3.27
N SER A 253 0.09 -10.21 -2.21
CA SER A 253 -0.52 -11.40 -1.63
C SER A 253 -1.81 -11.03 -0.88
N PRO A 254 -2.81 -11.93 -0.80
CA PRO A 254 -4.02 -11.66 -0.02
C PRO A 254 -3.75 -11.31 1.44
N LYS A 255 -2.71 -11.90 2.03
CA LYS A 255 -2.30 -11.67 3.43
C LYS A 255 -1.71 -10.27 3.62
N ASP A 256 -0.87 -9.81 2.69
CA ASP A 256 -0.28 -8.46 2.73
C ASP A 256 -1.36 -7.41 2.50
N PHE A 257 -2.29 -7.68 1.58
CA PHE A 257 -3.46 -6.83 1.33
C PHE A 257 -4.32 -6.65 2.58
N MET A 258 -4.65 -7.72 3.30
CA MET A 258 -5.42 -7.64 4.56
C MET A 258 -4.67 -6.90 5.67
N LYS A 259 -3.36 -7.14 5.82
CA LYS A 259 -2.54 -6.42 6.80
C LYS A 259 -2.52 -4.92 6.56
N ALA A 260 -2.28 -4.49 5.32
CA ALA A 260 -2.28 -3.08 4.96
C ALA A 260 -3.64 -2.42 5.27
N ASN A 261 -4.74 -3.13 5.04
CA ASN A 261 -6.08 -2.63 5.31
C ASN A 261 -6.41 -2.50 6.82
N SER A 262 -5.78 -3.33 7.68
CA SER A 262 -6.02 -3.31 9.14
C SER A 262 -5.32 -2.14 9.86
N VAL A 263 -4.25 -1.58 9.30
CA VAL A 263 -3.44 -0.51 9.92
C VAL A 263 -4.08 0.88 9.79
N ILE A 264 -4.93 1.10 8.79
CA ILE A 264 -5.40 2.44 8.39
C ILE A 264 -6.66 2.90 9.13
N PHE A 265 -7.35 2.01 9.77
CA PHE A 265 -8.64 2.32 10.40
C PHE A 265 -8.64 2.06 11.92
N LYS A 266 -7.44 2.06 12.54
CA LYS A 266 -7.27 2.28 13.98
C LYS A 266 -6.94 3.74 14.23
#